data_c91805ff867a99b05f5242d19c762ee8
#
_entry.id   c91805ff867a99b05f5242d19c762ee8
#
_cell.length_a   1.000
_cell.length_b   1.000
_cell.length_c   1.000
_cell.angle_alpha   90.00
_cell.angle_beta   90.00
_cell.angle_gamma   90.00
#
_symmetry.space_group_name_H-M   'P 1'
#
loop_
_entity.id
_entity.type
_entity.pdbx_description
1 polymer ?
#
loop_
_entity_poly.entity_id
_entity_poly.type
_entity_poly.pdbx_seq_one_letter_code
_entity_poly.pdbx_strand_id
1 'polypeptide(L)'
;MFEQFLALIRKYEIIAIYRHVNSDFDALGSQYGLGQLIFDNFPEKKIVYMGASNPDLMSKMGIDFEQAVIENPSCTLGIALDTANLARLDGDNFEKLAATVKIDHHVVVESYAGLNIEFPEASSTSELIGEFYCACQKTLFLSKQAASWLYFGMVGDTNRFMYEATSTRTFEIAKVLLAAGIDKKAIYQAMYTRPKQELDILTFIYTHYQYRDGLAYYILSDEDLQHLGITRERGSDFVNTLANVAEFQVWMAVTENRAMHNWRVSLRSSGVPV
;
A
#
# COMPACT_ATOMS: atom_id res chain seq x y z
N MET A 1 19.21 -13.77 2.95
CA MET A 1 18.29 -12.83 3.61
C MET A 1 16.97 -13.52 3.98
N PHE A 2 16.22 -14.13 3.07
CA PHE A 2 14.92 -14.74 3.37
C PHE A 2 14.99 -15.93 4.35
N GLU A 3 16.03 -16.77 4.29
CA GLU A 3 16.23 -17.83 5.29
C GLU A 3 16.49 -17.27 6.70
N GLN A 4 17.24 -16.16 6.79
CA GLN A 4 17.47 -15.46 8.05
C GLN A 4 16.17 -14.84 8.59
N PHE A 5 15.35 -14.28 7.72
CA PHE A 5 14.02 -13.76 8.08
C PHE A 5 13.11 -14.89 8.60
N LEU A 6 13.06 -16.03 7.90
CA LEU A 6 12.30 -17.20 8.37
C LEU A 6 12.80 -17.71 9.73
N ALA A 7 14.12 -17.69 9.97
CA ALA A 7 14.67 -18.07 11.27
C ALA A 7 14.23 -17.12 12.39
N LEU A 8 14.15 -15.81 12.11
CA LEU A 8 13.61 -14.83 13.07
C LEU A 8 12.12 -15.09 13.34
N ILE A 9 11.29 -15.31 12.30
CA ILE A 9 9.88 -15.68 12.48
C ILE A 9 9.74 -16.90 13.38
N ARG A 10 10.54 -17.96 13.18
CA ARG A 10 10.51 -19.17 13.99
C ARG A 10 10.90 -18.95 15.44
N LYS A 11 11.82 -18.02 15.68
CA LYS A 11 12.39 -17.76 17.02
C LYS A 11 11.43 -17.05 17.96
N TYR A 12 10.60 -16.12 17.47
CA TYR A 12 9.76 -15.27 18.29
C TYR A 12 8.32 -15.75 18.32
N GLU A 13 7.67 -15.70 19.49
CA GLU A 13 6.28 -16.09 19.68
C GLU A 13 5.30 -14.98 19.27
N ILE A 14 5.70 -13.72 19.47
CA ILE A 14 4.90 -12.54 19.13
C ILE A 14 5.54 -11.83 17.94
N ILE A 15 4.75 -11.58 16.92
CA ILE A 15 5.15 -10.90 15.68
C ILE A 15 4.31 -9.64 15.52
N ALA A 16 4.93 -8.48 15.62
CA ALA A 16 4.27 -7.18 15.39
C ALA A 16 4.61 -6.67 13.99
N ILE A 17 3.61 -6.50 13.14
CA ILE A 17 3.78 -6.10 11.75
C ILE A 17 3.30 -4.66 11.57
N TYR A 18 4.21 -3.79 11.20
CA TYR A 18 4.04 -2.36 10.98
C TYR A 18 4.01 -2.05 9.48
N ARG A 19 3.49 -0.90 9.14
CA ARG A 19 3.47 -0.27 7.81
C ARG A 19 3.57 1.23 7.93
N HIS A 20 3.58 1.94 6.78
CA HIS A 20 3.63 3.41 6.81
C HIS A 20 2.28 4.06 7.17
N VAL A 21 2.33 5.31 7.64
CA VAL A 21 1.15 6.17 7.83
C VAL A 21 0.46 6.44 6.47
N ASN A 22 -0.86 6.68 6.49
CA ASN A 22 -1.67 6.85 5.28
C ASN A 22 -1.56 5.64 4.34
N SER A 23 -1.81 4.46 4.90
CA SER A 23 -1.68 3.18 4.21
C SER A 23 -2.44 3.13 2.89
N ASP A 24 -1.83 2.51 1.89
CA ASP A 24 -2.40 2.15 0.61
C ASP A 24 -2.64 0.64 0.49
N PHE A 25 -2.89 0.16 -0.73
CA PHE A 25 -3.12 -1.26 -0.96
C PHE A 25 -1.87 -2.11 -0.75
N ASP A 26 -0.66 -1.60 -1.01
CA ASP A 26 0.56 -2.37 -0.81
C ASP A 26 0.94 -2.45 0.67
N ALA A 27 0.85 -1.35 1.40
CA ALA A 27 1.07 -1.32 2.83
C ALA A 27 0.15 -2.31 3.58
N LEU A 28 -1.16 -2.32 3.26
CA LEU A 28 -2.11 -3.26 3.85
C LEU A 28 -1.94 -4.68 3.29
N GLY A 29 -1.72 -4.82 1.99
CA GLY A 29 -1.57 -6.10 1.31
C GLY A 29 -0.37 -6.87 1.80
N SER A 30 0.79 -6.22 1.92
CA SER A 30 2.00 -6.81 2.48
C SER A 30 1.84 -7.13 3.97
N GLN A 31 1.25 -6.22 4.76
CA GLN A 31 1.04 -6.40 6.20
C GLN A 31 0.15 -7.61 6.50
N TYR A 32 -1.06 -7.63 5.96
CA TYR A 32 -2.02 -8.70 6.22
C TYR A 32 -1.66 -9.98 5.46
N GLY A 33 -1.08 -9.87 4.27
CA GLY A 33 -0.59 -11.01 3.51
C GLY A 33 0.53 -11.76 4.22
N LEU A 34 1.51 -11.05 4.77
CA LEU A 34 2.57 -11.66 5.57
C LEU A 34 2.01 -12.23 6.89
N GLY A 35 1.15 -11.49 7.58
CA GLY A 35 0.55 -11.95 8.82
C GLY A 35 -0.24 -13.23 8.64
N GLN A 36 -1.04 -13.34 7.57
CA GLN A 36 -1.77 -14.56 7.24
C GLN A 36 -0.82 -15.70 6.85
N LEU A 37 0.21 -15.42 6.05
CA LEU A 37 1.23 -16.42 5.71
C LEU A 37 1.89 -16.99 6.96
N ILE A 38 2.20 -16.14 7.95
CA ILE A 38 2.77 -16.59 9.22
C ILE A 38 1.75 -17.40 10.01
N PHE A 39 0.52 -16.92 10.16
CA PHE A 39 -0.53 -17.61 10.89
C PHE A 39 -0.84 -19.01 10.33
N ASP A 40 -0.90 -19.13 9.02
CA ASP A 40 -1.19 -20.42 8.34
C ASP A 40 -0.09 -21.47 8.57
N ASN A 41 1.16 -21.03 8.78
CA ASN A 41 2.30 -21.93 8.94
C ASN A 41 2.77 -22.10 10.39
N PHE A 42 2.42 -21.17 11.25
CA PHE A 42 2.81 -21.11 12.66
C PHE A 42 1.63 -20.62 13.51
N PRO A 43 0.54 -21.42 13.61
CA PRO A 43 -0.71 -21.00 14.27
C PRO A 43 -0.56 -20.73 15.77
N GLU A 44 0.52 -21.19 16.38
CA GLU A 44 0.85 -20.91 17.78
C GLU A 44 1.36 -19.49 18.01
N LYS A 45 1.71 -18.72 16.96
CA LYS A 45 2.25 -17.37 17.09
C LYS A 45 1.15 -16.33 17.22
N LYS A 46 1.38 -15.35 18.08
CA LYS A 46 0.53 -14.17 18.20
C LYS A 46 0.94 -13.11 17.14
N ILE A 47 0.06 -12.85 16.17
CA ILE A 47 0.26 -11.78 15.18
C ILE A 47 -0.42 -10.52 15.68
N VAL A 48 0.31 -9.40 15.64
CA VAL A 48 -0.15 -8.08 16.07
C VAL A 48 0.00 -7.11 14.89
N TYR A 49 -1.11 -6.61 14.36
CA TYR A 49 -1.10 -5.63 13.27
C TYR A 49 -1.05 -4.23 13.86
N MET A 50 0.00 -3.48 13.54
CA MET A 50 0.21 -2.12 14.02
C MET A 50 -0.23 -1.08 13.00
N GLY A 51 -0.60 0.10 13.49
CA GLY A 51 -0.98 1.25 12.67
C GLY A 51 -2.46 1.59 12.75
N ALA A 52 -2.83 2.76 12.22
CA ALA A 52 -4.18 3.29 12.27
C ALA A 52 -5.13 2.58 11.29
N SER A 53 -6.42 2.58 11.59
CA SER A 53 -7.44 2.06 10.66
C SER A 53 -7.51 2.88 9.37
N ASN A 54 -7.69 2.17 8.25
CA ASN A 54 -8.08 2.75 6.97
C ASN A 54 -9.37 2.03 6.50
N PRO A 55 -10.54 2.46 7.01
CA PRO A 55 -11.80 1.72 6.85
C PRO A 55 -12.17 1.47 5.39
N ASP A 56 -11.91 2.43 4.49
CA ASP A 56 -12.27 2.31 3.07
C ASP A 56 -11.48 1.20 2.38
N LEU A 57 -10.17 1.16 2.56
CA LEU A 57 -9.33 0.14 1.95
C LEU A 57 -9.50 -1.21 2.64
N MET A 58 -9.57 -1.23 3.97
CA MET A 58 -9.77 -2.45 4.75
C MET A 58 -11.09 -3.14 4.38
N SER A 59 -12.18 -2.36 4.23
CA SER A 59 -13.48 -2.89 3.76
C SER A 59 -13.37 -3.51 2.36
N LYS A 60 -12.65 -2.88 1.42
CA LYS A 60 -12.44 -3.42 0.07
C LYS A 60 -11.64 -4.73 0.08
N MET A 61 -10.73 -4.88 1.03
CA MET A 61 -9.86 -6.04 1.18
C MET A 61 -10.46 -7.14 2.08
N GLY A 62 -11.63 -6.88 2.69
CA GLY A 62 -12.25 -7.80 3.65
C GLY A 62 -11.42 -7.97 4.91
N ILE A 63 -10.80 -6.89 5.39
CA ILE A 63 -9.96 -6.86 6.59
C ILE A 63 -10.81 -6.35 7.75
N ASP A 64 -10.92 -7.17 8.79
CA ASP A 64 -11.45 -6.74 10.09
C ASP A 64 -10.33 -6.14 10.90
N PHE A 65 -10.46 -4.84 11.21
CA PHE A 65 -9.44 -4.11 11.97
C PHE A 65 -9.70 -4.22 13.47
N GLU A 66 -8.69 -4.65 14.19
CA GLU A 66 -8.64 -4.59 15.64
C GLU A 66 -7.39 -3.81 16.06
N GLN A 67 -7.57 -2.78 16.89
CA GLN A 67 -6.44 -2.04 17.43
C GLN A 67 -5.71 -2.89 18.44
N ALA A 68 -4.45 -3.19 18.16
CA ALA A 68 -3.65 -4.07 18.98
C ALA A 68 -2.57 -3.32 19.76
N VAL A 69 -2.19 -3.89 20.90
CA VAL A 69 -1.12 -3.38 21.77
C VAL A 69 -0.07 -4.48 21.96
N ILE A 70 1.19 -4.09 21.92
CA ILE A 70 2.30 -5.00 22.20
C ILE A 70 2.48 -5.12 23.71
N GLU A 71 2.09 -6.24 24.28
CA GLU A 71 2.17 -6.49 25.72
C GLU A 71 3.60 -6.74 26.21
N ASN A 72 4.43 -7.39 25.38
CA ASN A 72 5.79 -7.79 25.74
C ASN A 72 6.81 -7.45 24.66
N PRO A 73 7.33 -6.22 24.59
CA PRO A 73 8.30 -5.80 23.58
C PRO A 73 9.60 -6.63 23.58
N SER A 74 10.04 -7.13 24.74
CA SER A 74 11.30 -7.90 24.86
C SER A 74 11.24 -9.32 24.30
N CYS A 75 10.04 -9.80 23.96
CA CYS A 75 9.82 -11.12 23.33
C CYS A 75 9.17 -10.99 21.93
N THR A 76 9.09 -9.77 21.37
CA THR A 76 8.41 -9.47 20.12
C THR A 76 9.40 -9.23 18.99
N LEU A 77 9.15 -9.84 17.83
CA LEU A 77 9.77 -9.47 16.56
C LEU A 77 8.93 -8.36 15.90
N GLY A 78 9.56 -7.22 15.64
CA GLY A 78 8.96 -6.15 14.83
C GLY A 78 9.30 -6.30 13.35
N ILE A 79 8.31 -6.22 12.49
CA ILE A 79 8.49 -6.24 11.04
C ILE A 79 7.88 -4.97 10.46
N ALA A 80 8.71 -4.11 9.90
CA ALA A 80 8.29 -2.90 9.19
C ALA A 80 8.21 -3.21 7.69
N LEU A 81 7.04 -3.00 7.10
CA LEU A 81 6.77 -3.25 5.70
C LEU A 81 6.50 -1.93 4.99
N ASP A 82 6.96 -1.81 3.75
CA ASP A 82 6.60 -0.74 2.85
C ASP A 82 6.83 0.67 3.43
N THR A 83 7.96 0.84 4.13
CA THR A 83 8.24 2.07 4.86
C THR A 83 9.68 2.51 4.68
N ALA A 84 9.90 3.58 3.88
CA ALA A 84 11.22 4.05 3.49
C ALA A 84 12.08 4.56 4.67
N ASN A 85 11.43 5.15 5.69
CA ASN A 85 12.12 5.70 6.87
C ASN A 85 11.25 5.56 8.13
N LEU A 86 11.91 5.57 9.29
CA LEU A 86 11.27 5.36 10.59
C LEU A 86 10.21 6.42 10.90
N ALA A 87 10.39 7.67 10.44
CA ALA A 87 9.44 8.76 10.68
C ALA A 87 8.05 8.53 10.05
N ARG A 88 7.98 7.68 9.02
CA ARG A 88 6.71 7.30 8.38
C ARG A 88 6.09 6.03 8.95
N LEU A 89 6.76 5.34 9.85
CA LEU A 89 6.24 4.10 10.44
C LEU A 89 4.99 4.41 11.28
N ASP A 90 3.92 3.68 11.04
CA ASP A 90 2.64 3.84 11.74
C ASP A 90 2.59 2.92 12.97
N GLY A 91 2.84 3.48 14.13
CA GLY A 91 2.86 2.81 15.42
C GLY A 91 4.12 3.07 16.21
N ASP A 92 4.03 2.86 17.52
CA ASP A 92 5.07 3.20 18.47
C ASP A 92 5.97 2.01 18.82
N ASN A 93 7.13 2.32 19.42
CA ASN A 93 8.03 1.36 20.09
C ASN A 93 8.73 0.33 19.19
N PHE A 94 8.74 0.49 17.88
CA PHE A 94 9.41 -0.44 16.96
C PHE A 94 10.87 -0.70 17.35
N GLU A 95 11.64 0.36 17.63
CA GLU A 95 13.06 0.27 18.00
C GLU A 95 13.34 -0.40 19.35
N LYS A 96 12.29 -0.54 20.20
CA LYS A 96 12.41 -1.17 21.54
C LYS A 96 12.10 -2.67 21.51
N LEU A 97 11.75 -3.22 20.35
CA LEU A 97 11.42 -4.63 20.22
C LEU A 97 12.69 -5.50 20.27
N ALA A 98 12.52 -6.76 20.63
CA ALA A 98 13.63 -7.72 20.82
C ALA A 98 14.46 -7.95 19.56
N ALA A 99 13.84 -7.86 18.39
CA ALA A 99 14.48 -7.85 17.09
C ALA A 99 13.61 -7.11 16.09
N THR A 100 14.23 -6.56 15.05
CA THR A 100 13.52 -5.79 14.03
C THR A 100 13.95 -6.20 12.63
N VAL A 101 12.97 -6.19 11.70
CA VAL A 101 13.17 -6.45 10.28
C VAL A 101 12.47 -5.35 9.48
N LYS A 102 13.12 -4.85 8.44
CA LYS A 102 12.52 -3.99 7.41
C LYS A 102 12.44 -4.77 6.11
N ILE A 103 11.29 -4.73 5.42
CA ILE A 103 11.13 -5.23 4.06
C ILE A 103 10.46 -4.13 3.25
N ASP A 104 11.16 -3.62 2.24
CA ASP A 104 10.77 -2.41 1.55
C ASP A 104 11.27 -2.38 0.10
N HIS A 105 10.46 -1.81 -0.81
CA HIS A 105 10.79 -1.63 -2.22
C HIS A 105 11.08 -0.16 -2.59
N HIS A 106 10.92 0.76 -1.65
CA HIS A 106 11.24 2.17 -1.91
C HIS A 106 12.73 2.40 -2.12
N VAL A 107 13.09 3.52 -2.77
CA VAL A 107 14.47 4.00 -2.79
C VAL A 107 14.99 4.06 -1.35
N VAL A 108 16.16 3.47 -1.11
CA VAL A 108 16.72 3.36 0.23
C VAL A 108 17.04 4.75 0.78
N VAL A 109 16.31 5.15 1.81
CA VAL A 109 16.50 6.41 2.53
C VAL A 109 17.14 6.14 3.88
N GLU A 110 16.67 5.10 4.58
CA GLU A 110 17.11 4.77 5.93
C GLU A 110 16.98 3.26 6.19
N SER A 111 18.10 2.61 6.58
CA SER A 111 18.13 1.21 7.01
C SER A 111 18.09 1.17 8.54
N TYR A 112 16.87 1.18 9.11
CA TYR A 112 16.62 1.40 10.54
C TYR A 112 16.35 0.11 11.35
N ALA A 113 16.33 -1.05 10.70
CA ALA A 113 16.08 -2.34 11.36
C ALA A 113 17.34 -3.15 11.57
N GLY A 114 17.27 -4.16 12.44
CA GLY A 114 18.37 -5.12 12.66
C GLY A 114 18.64 -6.01 11.43
N LEU A 115 17.60 -6.29 10.62
CA LEU A 115 17.70 -6.92 9.30
C LEU A 115 16.94 -6.06 8.29
N ASN A 116 17.64 -5.57 7.26
CA ASN A 116 17.00 -4.78 6.18
C ASN A 116 17.03 -5.59 4.89
N ILE A 117 15.84 -5.79 4.32
CA ILE A 117 15.58 -6.47 3.05
C ILE A 117 14.99 -5.41 2.11
N GLU A 118 15.86 -4.73 1.38
CA GLU A 118 15.53 -3.55 0.59
C GLU A 118 15.84 -3.82 -0.88
N PHE A 119 14.82 -3.78 -1.74
CA PHE A 119 14.92 -4.03 -3.18
C PHE A 119 14.15 -2.96 -3.98
N PRO A 120 14.77 -1.81 -4.28
CA PRO A 120 14.14 -0.72 -5.02
C PRO A 120 13.67 -1.07 -6.44
N GLU A 121 14.16 -2.17 -6.99
CA GLU A 121 13.74 -2.69 -8.30
C GLU A 121 12.47 -3.55 -8.24
N ALA A 122 12.00 -3.93 -7.05
CA ALA A 122 10.74 -4.66 -6.91
C ALA A 122 9.55 -3.71 -7.14
N SER A 123 8.48 -4.22 -7.72
CA SER A 123 7.30 -3.41 -8.04
C SER A 123 6.45 -3.06 -6.82
N SER A 124 6.62 -3.79 -5.71
CA SER A 124 5.86 -3.61 -4.47
C SER A 124 6.49 -4.41 -3.32
N THR A 125 6.20 -4.04 -2.10
CA THR A 125 6.56 -4.84 -0.91
C THR A 125 5.79 -6.16 -0.89
N SER A 126 4.56 -6.18 -1.40
CA SER A 126 3.78 -7.42 -1.58
C SER A 126 4.46 -8.41 -2.52
N GLU A 127 5.14 -7.94 -3.58
CA GLU A 127 6.00 -8.77 -4.43
C GLU A 127 7.12 -9.41 -3.61
N LEU A 128 7.80 -8.64 -2.77
CA LEU A 128 8.90 -9.14 -1.92
C LEU A 128 8.43 -10.22 -0.92
N ILE A 129 7.21 -10.08 -0.38
CA ILE A 129 6.63 -11.14 0.47
C ILE A 129 6.31 -12.39 -0.36
N GLY A 130 5.83 -12.22 -1.59
CA GLY A 130 5.65 -13.34 -2.53
C GLY A 130 6.95 -14.07 -2.84
N GLU A 131 8.05 -13.34 -2.99
CA GLU A 131 9.39 -13.91 -3.18
C GLU A 131 9.91 -14.62 -1.94
N PHE A 132 9.70 -14.05 -0.76
CA PHE A 132 10.00 -14.74 0.50
C PHE A 132 9.29 -16.09 0.54
N TYR A 133 8.00 -16.14 0.19
CA TYR A 133 7.30 -17.41 0.07
C TYR A 133 7.98 -18.35 -0.95
N CYS A 134 8.28 -17.87 -2.17
CA CYS A 134 8.92 -18.69 -3.21
C CYS A 134 10.27 -19.26 -2.76
N ALA A 135 11.10 -18.47 -2.08
CA ALA A 135 12.37 -18.92 -1.54
C ALA A 135 12.21 -20.01 -0.46
N CYS A 136 11.08 -19.98 0.27
CA CYS A 136 10.78 -20.88 1.38
C CYS A 136 9.68 -21.91 1.08
N GLN A 137 9.23 -22.05 -0.17
CA GLN A 137 8.06 -22.86 -0.58
C GLN A 137 8.13 -24.35 -0.22
N LYS A 138 9.31 -24.88 0.06
CA LYS A 138 9.48 -26.26 0.55
C LYS A 138 9.00 -26.45 2.00
N THR A 139 8.88 -25.36 2.74
CA THR A 139 8.56 -25.35 4.17
C THR A 139 7.36 -24.50 4.54
N LEU A 140 6.92 -23.64 3.64
CA LEU A 140 5.76 -22.78 3.82
C LEU A 140 4.63 -23.16 2.86
N PHE A 141 3.41 -23.06 3.36
CA PHE A 141 2.16 -23.14 2.59
C PHE A 141 1.62 -21.73 2.36
N LEU A 142 1.13 -21.44 1.16
CA LEU A 142 0.48 -20.18 0.82
C LEU A 142 -1.02 -20.40 0.67
N SER A 143 -1.80 -19.86 1.59
CA SER A 143 -3.27 -19.92 1.50
C SER A 143 -3.81 -18.95 0.44
N LYS A 144 -5.04 -19.23 0.00
CA LYS A 144 -5.79 -18.31 -0.85
C LYS A 144 -5.92 -16.92 -0.23
N GLN A 145 -6.10 -16.83 1.09
CA GLN A 145 -6.29 -15.56 1.78
C GLN A 145 -5.01 -14.72 1.78
N ALA A 146 -3.88 -15.29 2.17
CA ALA A 146 -2.57 -14.62 2.12
C ALA A 146 -2.26 -14.15 0.69
N ALA A 147 -2.43 -15.03 -0.30
CA ALA A 147 -2.23 -14.72 -1.70
C ALA A 147 -3.15 -13.60 -2.20
N SER A 148 -4.41 -13.55 -1.74
CA SER A 148 -5.35 -12.49 -2.13
C SER A 148 -4.90 -11.12 -1.65
N TRP A 149 -4.47 -11.01 -0.39
CA TRP A 149 -3.99 -9.73 0.14
C TRP A 149 -2.69 -9.27 -0.53
N LEU A 150 -1.73 -10.17 -0.75
CA LEU A 150 -0.53 -9.85 -1.52
C LEU A 150 -0.86 -9.39 -2.95
N TYR A 151 -1.85 -10.02 -3.58
CA TYR A 151 -2.27 -9.61 -4.92
C TYR A 151 -2.93 -8.23 -4.94
N PHE A 152 -3.70 -7.86 -3.91
CA PHE A 152 -4.21 -6.50 -3.74
C PHE A 152 -3.06 -5.47 -3.75
N GLY A 153 -2.01 -5.71 -2.96
CA GLY A 153 -0.85 -4.84 -2.90
C GLY A 153 -0.16 -4.71 -4.26
N MET A 154 0.18 -5.82 -4.89
CA MET A 154 0.82 -5.80 -6.22
C MET A 154 -0.01 -5.04 -7.25
N VAL A 155 -1.33 -5.26 -7.32
CA VAL A 155 -2.21 -4.57 -8.27
C VAL A 155 -2.28 -3.07 -7.97
N GLY A 156 -2.30 -2.70 -6.69
CA GLY A 156 -2.32 -1.29 -6.25
C GLY A 156 -1.09 -0.54 -6.71
N ASP A 157 0.06 -1.05 -6.37
CA ASP A 157 1.33 -0.35 -6.54
C ASP A 157 1.85 -0.36 -7.98
N THR A 158 1.46 -1.37 -8.74
CA THR A 158 1.77 -1.46 -10.19
C THR A 158 0.76 -0.76 -11.09
N ASN A 159 -0.28 -0.13 -10.52
CA ASN A 159 -1.42 0.36 -11.30
C ASN A 159 -1.93 -0.70 -12.29
N ARG A 160 -2.25 -1.89 -11.79
CA ARG A 160 -2.71 -3.01 -12.61
C ARG A 160 -1.65 -3.56 -13.57
N PHE A 161 -0.40 -3.60 -13.14
CA PHE A 161 0.76 -4.04 -13.92
C PHE A 161 1.11 -3.11 -15.12
N MET A 162 0.77 -1.82 -15.01
CA MET A 162 1.01 -0.83 -16.07
C MET A 162 2.22 0.07 -15.79
N TYR A 163 2.72 0.14 -14.56
CA TYR A 163 3.88 0.97 -14.23
C TYR A 163 5.19 0.30 -14.66
N GLU A 164 6.22 1.11 -14.90
CA GLU A 164 7.53 0.71 -15.39
C GLU A 164 8.24 -0.29 -14.46
N ALA A 165 8.02 -0.19 -13.16
CA ALA A 165 8.54 -1.12 -12.17
C ALA A 165 8.01 -2.56 -12.33
N THR A 166 6.94 -2.77 -13.12
CA THR A 166 6.41 -4.10 -13.42
C THR A 166 7.36 -4.87 -14.31
N SER A 167 7.95 -5.92 -13.78
CA SER A 167 8.97 -6.74 -14.46
C SER A 167 8.49 -8.18 -14.69
N THR A 168 9.31 -8.99 -15.36
CA THR A 168 9.08 -10.44 -15.47
C THR A 168 8.93 -11.09 -14.10
N ARG A 169 9.73 -10.65 -13.13
CA ARG A 169 9.69 -11.12 -11.73
C ARG A 169 8.33 -10.85 -11.09
N THR A 170 7.76 -9.65 -11.30
CA THR A 170 6.41 -9.30 -10.86
C THR A 170 5.37 -10.29 -11.39
N PHE A 171 5.43 -10.64 -12.68
CA PHE A 171 4.50 -11.60 -13.28
C PHE A 171 4.74 -13.04 -12.81
N GLU A 172 5.97 -13.43 -12.48
CA GLU A 172 6.27 -14.73 -11.88
C GLU A 172 5.61 -14.85 -10.50
N ILE A 173 5.71 -13.82 -9.66
CA ILE A 173 5.04 -13.79 -8.36
C ILE A 173 3.51 -13.75 -8.54
N ALA A 174 2.99 -12.90 -9.42
CA ALA A 174 1.56 -12.88 -9.71
C ALA A 174 1.02 -14.25 -10.14
N LYS A 175 1.77 -15.00 -10.95
CA LYS A 175 1.45 -16.39 -11.31
C LYS A 175 1.33 -17.31 -10.09
N VAL A 176 2.25 -17.20 -9.13
CA VAL A 176 2.24 -17.99 -7.90
C VAL A 176 1.01 -17.65 -7.07
N LEU A 177 0.70 -16.37 -6.90
CA LEU A 177 -0.49 -15.94 -6.17
C LEU A 177 -1.79 -16.41 -6.83
N LEU A 178 -1.87 -16.34 -8.17
CA LEU A 178 -3.01 -16.87 -8.93
C LEU A 178 -3.16 -18.39 -8.76
N ALA A 179 -2.06 -19.13 -8.72
CA ALA A 179 -2.06 -20.59 -8.52
C ALA A 179 -2.59 -21.00 -7.13
N ALA A 180 -2.54 -20.11 -6.12
CA ALA A 180 -3.17 -20.33 -4.82
C ALA A 180 -4.71 -20.22 -4.86
N GLY A 181 -5.31 -19.95 -6.03
CA GLY A 181 -6.77 -20.00 -6.25
C GLY A 181 -7.50 -18.71 -5.85
N ILE A 182 -6.84 -17.57 -5.92
CA ILE A 182 -7.46 -16.27 -5.64
C ILE A 182 -8.59 -15.95 -6.63
N ASP A 183 -9.59 -15.19 -6.19
CA ASP A 183 -10.59 -14.62 -7.09
C ASP A 183 -10.13 -13.25 -7.61
N LYS A 184 -9.31 -13.27 -8.67
CA LYS A 184 -8.82 -12.07 -9.32
C LYS A 184 -9.96 -11.11 -9.70
N LYS A 185 -11.09 -11.62 -10.19
CA LYS A 185 -12.22 -10.78 -10.60
C LYS A 185 -12.80 -10.02 -9.41
N ALA A 186 -13.01 -10.71 -8.29
CA ALA A 186 -13.51 -10.07 -7.07
C ALA A 186 -12.53 -9.00 -6.56
N ILE A 187 -11.22 -9.26 -6.61
CA ILE A 187 -10.19 -8.29 -6.21
C ILE A 187 -10.29 -7.01 -7.07
N TYR A 188 -10.30 -7.13 -8.39
CA TYR A 188 -10.42 -5.96 -9.28
C TYR A 188 -11.76 -5.23 -9.08
N GLN A 189 -12.86 -5.95 -8.86
CA GLN A 189 -14.15 -5.35 -8.55
C GLN A 189 -14.09 -4.55 -7.25
N ALA A 190 -13.52 -5.11 -6.19
CA ALA A 190 -13.37 -4.41 -4.90
C ALA A 190 -12.50 -3.16 -5.02
N MET A 191 -11.42 -3.20 -5.79
CA MET A 191 -10.51 -2.05 -5.96
C MET A 191 -11.12 -0.93 -6.81
N TYR A 192 -11.81 -1.27 -7.90
CA TYR A 192 -12.12 -0.32 -8.98
C TYR A 192 -13.60 -0.08 -9.22
N THR A 193 -14.51 -0.78 -8.51
CA THR A 193 -15.93 -0.42 -8.54
C THR A 193 -16.12 0.92 -7.83
N ARG A 194 -16.77 1.83 -8.52
CA ARG A 194 -17.01 3.20 -8.05
C ARG A 194 -18.47 3.40 -7.65
N PRO A 195 -18.77 4.12 -6.58
CA PRO A 195 -20.12 4.55 -6.28
C PRO A 195 -20.60 5.53 -7.35
N LYS A 196 -21.91 5.53 -7.64
CA LYS A 196 -22.50 6.43 -8.66
C LYS A 196 -22.16 7.90 -8.42
N GLN A 197 -22.06 8.32 -7.17
CA GLN A 197 -21.68 9.69 -6.79
C GLN A 197 -20.33 10.15 -7.38
N GLU A 198 -19.40 9.22 -7.61
CA GLU A 198 -18.12 9.58 -8.24
C GLU A 198 -18.28 10.05 -9.70
N LEU A 199 -19.36 9.70 -10.37
CA LEU A 199 -19.61 10.20 -11.73
C LEU A 199 -19.85 11.71 -11.74
N ASP A 200 -20.47 12.26 -10.69
CA ASP A 200 -20.72 13.70 -10.56
C ASP A 200 -19.37 14.44 -10.36
N ILE A 201 -18.46 13.87 -9.55
CA ILE A 201 -17.11 14.40 -9.34
C ILE A 201 -16.32 14.38 -10.65
N LEU A 202 -16.32 13.24 -11.35
CA LEU A 202 -15.62 13.10 -12.63
C LEU A 202 -16.18 14.07 -13.68
N THR A 203 -17.49 14.23 -13.74
CA THR A 203 -18.17 15.18 -14.65
C THR A 203 -17.72 16.61 -14.32
N PHE A 204 -17.70 16.98 -13.04
CA PHE A 204 -17.21 18.28 -12.62
C PHE A 204 -15.77 18.51 -13.09
N ILE A 205 -14.86 17.55 -12.81
CA ILE A 205 -13.45 17.65 -13.20
C ILE A 205 -13.32 17.81 -14.72
N TYR A 206 -13.97 16.95 -15.52
CA TYR A 206 -13.87 16.99 -16.98
C TYR A 206 -14.48 18.26 -17.61
N THR A 207 -15.42 18.91 -16.94
CA THR A 207 -16.03 20.14 -17.45
C THR A 207 -15.36 21.42 -16.95
N HIS A 208 -14.52 21.33 -15.89
CA HIS A 208 -13.90 22.50 -15.25
C HIS A 208 -12.36 22.44 -15.22
N TYR A 209 -11.73 21.38 -15.77
CA TYR A 209 -10.27 21.39 -15.87
C TYR A 209 -9.80 22.50 -16.79
N GLN A 210 -8.60 22.99 -16.50
CA GLN A 210 -7.91 23.99 -17.30
C GLN A 210 -6.67 23.34 -17.92
N TYR A 211 -6.30 23.81 -19.11
CA TYR A 211 -5.14 23.34 -19.83
C TYR A 211 -4.32 24.52 -20.37
N ARG A 212 -3.02 24.48 -20.16
CA ARG A 212 -2.09 25.46 -20.70
C ARG A 212 -0.71 24.83 -20.89
N ASP A 213 -0.19 24.87 -22.11
CA ASP A 213 1.21 24.51 -22.44
C ASP A 213 1.70 23.17 -21.85
N GLY A 214 0.88 22.12 -21.94
CA GLY A 214 1.20 20.79 -21.39
C GLY A 214 0.79 20.57 -19.94
N LEU A 215 0.37 21.61 -19.22
CA LEU A 215 -0.16 21.52 -17.86
C LEU A 215 -1.69 21.45 -17.87
N ALA A 216 -2.25 20.38 -17.33
CA ALA A 216 -3.69 20.27 -17.06
C ALA A 216 -3.94 20.31 -15.55
N TYR A 217 -4.98 21.02 -15.12
CA TYR A 217 -5.31 21.08 -13.70
C TYR A 217 -6.80 21.37 -13.46
N TYR A 218 -7.26 20.97 -12.29
CA TYR A 218 -8.55 21.38 -11.78
C TYR A 218 -8.41 22.00 -10.38
N ILE A 219 -9.34 22.88 -10.06
CA ILE A 219 -9.42 23.55 -8.76
C ILE A 219 -10.77 23.18 -8.15
N LEU A 220 -10.77 22.74 -6.90
CA LEU A 220 -11.95 22.55 -6.10
C LEU A 220 -11.91 23.55 -4.93
N SER A 221 -12.80 24.53 -4.98
CA SER A 221 -13.03 25.45 -3.86
C SER A 221 -13.75 24.74 -2.71
N ASP A 222 -13.76 25.34 -1.52
CA ASP A 222 -14.57 24.82 -0.41
C ASP A 222 -16.05 24.68 -0.78
N GLU A 223 -16.58 25.58 -1.63
CA GLU A 223 -17.94 25.53 -2.12
C GLU A 223 -18.16 24.34 -3.07
N ASP A 224 -17.21 24.06 -3.97
CA ASP A 224 -17.25 22.88 -4.84
C ASP A 224 -17.18 21.60 -4.06
N LEU A 225 -16.30 21.52 -3.05
CA LEU A 225 -16.16 20.35 -2.17
C LEU A 225 -17.48 20.07 -1.43
N GLN A 226 -18.12 21.10 -0.89
CA GLN A 226 -19.42 20.99 -0.23
C GLN A 226 -20.54 20.58 -1.21
N HIS A 227 -20.58 21.16 -2.41
CA HIS A 227 -21.56 20.81 -3.44
C HIS A 227 -21.41 19.34 -3.89
N LEU A 228 -20.19 18.86 -4.05
CA LEU A 228 -19.90 17.48 -4.42
C LEU A 228 -20.00 16.50 -3.23
N GLY A 229 -20.14 17.00 -2.01
CA GLY A 229 -20.24 16.18 -0.79
C GLY A 229 -18.99 15.39 -0.47
N ILE A 230 -17.80 15.96 -0.74
CA ILE A 230 -16.51 15.30 -0.54
C ILE A 230 -15.57 16.11 0.33
N THR A 231 -14.60 15.42 0.95
CA THR A 231 -13.51 16.08 1.68
C THR A 231 -12.45 16.62 0.72
N ARG A 232 -11.61 17.51 1.21
CA ARG A 232 -10.46 18.04 0.49
C ARG A 232 -9.48 16.94 0.06
N GLU A 233 -9.20 16.00 0.95
CA GLU A 233 -8.34 14.84 0.69
C GLU A 233 -8.93 14.02 -0.46
N ARG A 234 -10.23 13.72 -0.38
CA ARG A 234 -10.93 12.99 -1.43
C ARG A 234 -10.90 13.71 -2.77
N GLY A 235 -11.05 15.05 -2.80
CA GLY A 235 -10.92 15.85 -4.01
C GLY A 235 -9.54 15.71 -4.67
N SER A 236 -8.48 15.58 -3.87
CA SER A 236 -7.10 15.37 -4.36
C SER A 236 -6.86 13.97 -4.93
N ASP A 237 -7.57 12.93 -4.46
CA ASP A 237 -7.41 11.55 -4.91
C ASP A 237 -7.79 11.37 -6.40
N PHE A 238 -8.61 12.27 -6.94
CA PHE A 238 -9.00 12.27 -8.35
C PHE A 238 -7.94 12.86 -9.29
N VAL A 239 -6.74 13.21 -8.83
CA VAL A 239 -5.69 13.82 -9.66
C VAL A 239 -5.43 13.02 -10.94
N ASN A 240 -5.44 11.69 -10.88
CA ASN A 240 -5.22 10.82 -12.03
C ASN A 240 -6.40 10.75 -13.03
N THR A 241 -7.50 11.48 -12.79
CA THR A 241 -8.58 11.65 -13.77
C THR A 241 -8.09 12.33 -15.05
N LEU A 242 -7.07 13.19 -14.93
CA LEU A 242 -6.45 13.89 -16.06
C LEU A 242 -5.23 13.11 -16.66
N ALA A 243 -4.91 11.92 -16.15
CA ALA A 243 -3.82 11.11 -16.68
C ALA A 243 -4.13 10.51 -18.07
N ASN A 244 -3.07 10.13 -18.79
CA ASN A 244 -3.16 9.41 -20.07
C ASN A 244 -3.86 10.20 -21.20
N VAL A 245 -3.80 11.53 -21.18
CA VAL A 245 -4.15 12.41 -22.28
C VAL A 245 -2.86 12.84 -22.96
N ALA A 246 -2.77 12.66 -24.29
CA ALA A 246 -1.52 12.82 -25.06
C ALA A 246 -0.88 14.21 -24.90
N GLU A 247 -1.69 15.24 -24.76
CA GLU A 247 -1.26 16.63 -24.64
C GLU A 247 -0.86 17.00 -23.20
N PHE A 248 -1.18 16.18 -22.19
CA PHE A 248 -0.93 16.50 -20.78
C PHE A 248 0.40 15.89 -20.32
N GLN A 249 1.41 16.72 -20.16
CA GLN A 249 2.73 16.34 -19.64
C GLN A 249 2.76 16.36 -18.11
N VAL A 250 2.05 17.31 -17.52
CA VAL A 250 1.89 17.50 -16.08
C VAL A 250 0.41 17.69 -15.77
N TRP A 251 -0.06 17.08 -14.68
CA TRP A 251 -1.42 17.34 -14.23
C TRP A 251 -1.49 17.47 -12.72
N MET A 252 -2.42 18.29 -12.24
CA MET A 252 -2.56 18.53 -10.82
C MET A 252 -4.01 18.74 -10.37
N ALA A 253 -4.24 18.37 -9.12
CA ALA A 253 -5.42 18.68 -8.34
C ALA A 253 -5.08 19.77 -7.33
N VAL A 254 -5.88 20.83 -7.29
CA VAL A 254 -5.75 21.92 -6.33
C VAL A 254 -7.04 21.97 -5.51
N THR A 255 -6.95 21.81 -4.19
CA THR A 255 -8.11 21.81 -3.30
C THR A 255 -7.97 22.86 -2.21
N GLU A 256 -9.00 23.69 -2.04
CA GLU A 256 -9.00 24.78 -1.05
C GLU A 256 -9.17 24.24 0.38
N ASN A 257 -8.51 24.92 1.33
CA ASN A 257 -8.82 24.86 2.74
C ASN A 257 -9.05 26.29 3.27
N ARG A 258 -10.28 26.75 3.19
CA ARG A 258 -10.65 28.09 3.59
C ARG A 258 -10.40 28.36 5.07
N ALA A 259 -10.61 27.36 5.93
CA ALA A 259 -10.39 27.49 7.37
C ALA A 259 -8.92 27.73 7.74
N MET A 260 -7.99 27.14 6.98
CA MET A 260 -6.55 27.27 7.20
C MET A 260 -5.88 28.28 6.25
N HIS A 261 -6.66 28.96 5.40
CA HIS A 261 -6.18 29.88 4.37
C HIS A 261 -5.05 29.31 3.51
N ASN A 262 -5.14 28.03 3.13
CA ASN A 262 -4.14 27.37 2.30
C ASN A 262 -4.79 26.45 1.24
N TRP A 263 -3.93 25.97 0.33
CA TRP A 263 -4.31 25.07 -0.76
C TRP A 263 -3.49 23.80 -0.67
N ARG A 264 -4.12 22.66 -0.89
CA ARG A 264 -3.42 21.40 -1.11
C ARG A 264 -3.24 21.22 -2.60
N VAL A 265 -2.02 20.88 -3.03
CA VAL A 265 -1.67 20.58 -4.41
C VAL A 265 -1.18 19.15 -4.50
N SER A 266 -1.82 18.35 -5.35
CA SER A 266 -1.35 17.02 -5.74
C SER A 266 -0.89 17.08 -7.19
N LEU A 267 0.38 16.81 -7.44
CA LEU A 267 1.03 16.95 -8.74
C LEU A 267 1.46 15.58 -9.28
N ARG A 268 1.33 15.39 -10.58
CA ARG A 268 1.77 14.19 -11.32
C ARG A 268 2.34 14.60 -12.67
N SER A 269 3.21 13.76 -13.23
CA SER A 269 3.76 13.98 -14.57
C SER A 269 3.90 12.67 -15.36
N SER A 270 4.01 12.78 -16.66
CA SER A 270 4.30 11.68 -17.59
C SER A 270 5.70 11.88 -18.19
N GLY A 271 6.72 11.24 -17.58
CA GLY A 271 8.10 11.28 -18.09
C GLY A 271 8.85 12.60 -17.94
N VAL A 272 8.27 13.58 -17.24
CA VAL A 272 8.93 14.86 -16.92
C VAL A 272 9.15 14.94 -15.42
N PRO A 273 10.37 15.23 -14.91
CA PRO A 273 10.61 15.47 -13.49
C PRO A 273 9.79 16.68 -13.00
N VAL A 274 9.11 16.53 -11.88
CA VAL A 274 8.30 17.59 -11.25
C VAL A 274 8.65 17.75 -9.78
#